data_7dd4e7e292b2ce170c8ce3b3eddc4aca
#
_entry.id   7dd4e7e292b2ce170c8ce3b3eddc4aca
#
_cell.length_a   1.000
_cell.length_b   1.000
_cell.length_c   1.000
_cell.angle_alpha   90.00
_cell.angle_beta   90.00
_cell.angle_gamma   90.00
#
_symmetry.space_group_name_H-M   'P 1'
#
loop_
_entity.id
_entity.type
_entity.pdbx_description
1 polymer ?
#
loop_
_entity_poly.entity_id
_entity_poly.type
_entity_poly.pdbx_seq_one_letter_code
_entity_poly.pdbx_strand_id
1 'polypeptide(L)'
;KLNMSTEQKITCSNIWKLFGPDEKRIIKNLDKSLSIKEVQEKTGHVVAVKDVSFSIQKGETFVVMGLSGSGKSTLVRCISRLIEPTSGTVKMDDIDVTKMSNSQLLDLRRNKMSMVFQHFGLFPHRTVLENIGYGLEIRGSKKDMRVDKSMEVLKMVGLDGWQNNYPRELSGGMQQRVGLARALAVDPEILIFDEPFSALDPLIRREMQDELLKIQEKLQRTMVFITHDFLEAIKMGDHIAIMKDGEVSQVGTPEEIVANPKDQYVKDFCEDVPKYKVLSAGKVMRTDCCDETKNLFSKKTDCIMDNLKIETLIDKLVDSDKSYPVVCNETGDLLGEIDRSIVICLLYTSDAADECDSV
;
A
#
# COMPACT_ATOMS: atom_id res chain seq x y z
N LYS A 1 4.09 -12.42 11.00
CA LYS A 1 4.55 -12.01 9.67
C LYS A 1 5.62 -13.01 9.25
N LEU A 2 5.39 -13.70 8.11
CA LEU A 2 6.40 -14.55 7.48
C LEU A 2 7.60 -13.68 7.09
N ASN A 3 8.82 -14.24 7.17
CA ASN A 3 10.05 -13.58 6.74
C ASN A 3 9.86 -13.00 5.34
N MET A 4 9.79 -11.66 5.25
CA MET A 4 9.75 -10.99 3.95
C MET A 4 11.09 -11.25 3.24
N SER A 5 11.02 -11.60 1.98
CA SER A 5 12.18 -11.77 1.11
C SER A 5 12.92 -10.43 1.04
N THR A 6 14.23 -10.42 1.21
CA THR A 6 15.07 -9.24 0.97
C THR A 6 15.26 -8.94 -0.53
N GLU A 7 14.65 -9.76 -1.41
CA GLU A 7 14.73 -9.66 -2.85
C GLU A 7 13.86 -8.49 -3.35
N GLN A 8 14.48 -7.50 -3.98
CA GLN A 8 13.79 -6.35 -4.56
C GLN A 8 13.04 -6.77 -5.84
N LYS A 9 11.72 -6.55 -5.87
CA LYS A 9 10.88 -6.86 -7.03
C LYS A 9 10.76 -5.69 -7.99
N ILE A 10 10.60 -4.47 -7.46
CA ILE A 10 10.51 -3.24 -8.25
C ILE A 10 11.45 -2.22 -7.63
N THR A 11 12.26 -1.56 -8.47
CA THR A 11 13.11 -0.44 -8.07
C THR A 11 12.87 0.74 -8.98
N CYS A 12 12.45 1.84 -8.38
CA CYS A 12 12.32 3.14 -9.05
C CYS A 12 13.49 4.03 -8.67
N SER A 13 14.17 4.61 -9.63
CA SER A 13 15.33 5.49 -9.40
C SER A 13 15.19 6.79 -10.18
N ASN A 14 15.10 7.91 -9.45
CA ASN A 14 15.04 9.27 -9.97
C ASN A 14 13.98 9.43 -11.07
N ILE A 15 12.76 8.94 -10.85
CA ILE A 15 11.66 9.01 -11.81
C ILE A 15 11.17 10.45 -11.90
N TRP A 16 11.16 10.94 -13.16
CA TRP A 16 10.55 12.21 -13.51
C TRP A 16 9.52 12.01 -14.60
N LYS A 17 8.38 12.71 -14.49
CA LYS A 17 7.40 12.83 -15.56
C LYS A 17 6.96 14.27 -15.73
N LEU A 18 7.30 14.81 -16.90
CA LEU A 18 6.83 16.09 -17.38
C LEU A 18 5.78 15.85 -18.49
N PHE A 19 4.80 16.71 -18.59
CA PHE A 19 3.87 16.77 -19.71
C PHE A 19 4.08 18.10 -20.45
N GLY A 20 4.34 18.01 -21.73
CA GLY A 20 4.59 19.15 -22.61
C GLY A 20 5.43 18.73 -23.83
N PRO A 21 5.64 19.64 -24.79
CA PRO A 21 6.46 19.35 -25.98
C PRO A 21 7.93 19.18 -25.61
N ASP A 22 8.62 18.27 -26.28
CA ASP A 22 10.07 18.03 -26.12
C ASP A 22 10.52 17.76 -24.66
N GLU A 23 9.69 17.11 -23.84
CA GLU A 23 9.93 16.87 -22.40
C GLU A 23 11.32 16.28 -22.10
N LYS A 24 11.82 15.37 -22.96
CA LYS A 24 13.16 14.74 -22.81
C LYS A 24 14.31 15.73 -23.02
N ARG A 25 14.12 16.78 -23.81
CA ARG A 25 15.10 17.84 -24.01
C ARG A 25 15.09 18.80 -22.81
N ILE A 26 13.91 19.13 -22.34
CA ILE A 26 13.73 20.04 -21.18
C ILE A 26 14.38 19.45 -19.93
N ILE A 27 14.10 18.20 -19.59
CA ILE A 27 14.64 17.57 -18.36
C ILE A 27 16.17 17.48 -18.33
N LYS A 28 16.83 17.38 -19.50
CA LYS A 28 18.32 17.35 -19.60
C LYS A 28 18.97 18.65 -19.17
N ASN A 29 18.31 19.78 -19.42
CA ASN A 29 18.81 21.11 -19.17
C ASN A 29 18.15 21.77 -17.95
N LEU A 30 17.24 21.02 -17.27
CA LEU A 30 16.48 21.51 -16.15
C LEU A 30 17.34 21.57 -14.89
N ASP A 31 17.32 22.70 -14.21
CA ASP A 31 17.80 22.78 -12.83
C ASP A 31 16.83 22.01 -11.93
N LYS A 32 17.27 20.85 -11.45
CA LYS A 32 16.46 19.93 -10.65
C LYS A 32 16.15 20.45 -9.25
N SER A 33 16.81 21.54 -8.81
CA SER A 33 16.52 22.19 -7.53
C SER A 33 15.26 23.06 -7.56
N LEU A 34 14.78 23.42 -8.75
CA LEU A 34 13.58 24.26 -8.92
C LEU A 34 12.33 23.56 -8.38
N SER A 35 11.45 24.35 -7.79
CA SER A 35 10.11 23.91 -7.43
C SER A 35 9.28 23.60 -8.68
N ILE A 36 8.22 22.81 -8.53
CA ILE A 36 7.31 22.46 -9.63
C ILE A 36 6.71 23.71 -10.29
N LYS A 37 6.34 24.72 -9.47
CA LYS A 37 5.81 25.99 -9.97
C LYS A 37 6.82 26.74 -10.84
N GLU A 38 8.07 26.84 -10.37
CA GLU A 38 9.15 27.48 -11.13
C GLU A 38 9.47 26.75 -12.44
N VAL A 39 9.41 25.40 -12.44
CA VAL A 39 9.58 24.61 -13.67
C VAL A 39 8.44 24.94 -14.66
N GLN A 40 7.20 24.99 -14.19
CA GLN A 40 6.04 25.30 -15.01
C GLN A 40 6.12 26.73 -15.58
N GLU A 41 6.46 27.72 -14.76
CA GLU A 41 6.61 29.10 -15.18
C GLU A 41 7.73 29.29 -16.22
N LYS A 42 8.88 28.64 -16.02
CA LYS A 42 10.05 28.76 -16.92
C LYS A 42 9.93 27.98 -18.21
N THR A 43 9.22 26.86 -18.19
CA THR A 43 9.24 25.90 -19.31
C THR A 43 7.87 25.68 -19.95
N GLY A 44 6.79 26.05 -19.29
CA GLY A 44 5.41 25.75 -19.69
C GLY A 44 5.02 24.28 -19.51
N HIS A 45 5.87 23.44 -18.86
CA HIS A 45 5.63 22.02 -18.66
C HIS A 45 4.96 21.76 -17.31
N VAL A 46 4.00 20.83 -17.31
CA VAL A 46 3.42 20.31 -16.07
C VAL A 46 4.30 19.19 -15.54
N VAL A 47 4.85 19.36 -14.34
CA VAL A 47 5.60 18.32 -13.65
C VAL A 47 4.63 17.47 -12.83
N ALA A 48 4.41 16.23 -13.25
CA ALA A 48 3.51 15.31 -12.55
C ALA A 48 4.24 14.38 -11.57
N VAL A 49 5.53 14.07 -11.85
CA VAL A 49 6.40 13.29 -10.96
C VAL A 49 7.77 13.94 -10.98
N LYS A 50 8.34 14.19 -9.78
CA LYS A 50 9.63 14.85 -9.60
C LYS A 50 10.53 14.02 -8.69
N ASP A 51 11.60 13.50 -9.26
CA ASP A 51 12.74 12.84 -8.58
C ASP A 51 12.36 11.71 -7.60
N VAL A 52 11.38 10.88 -7.99
CA VAL A 52 10.86 9.83 -7.12
C VAL A 52 11.75 8.60 -7.17
N SER A 53 12.17 8.12 -5.98
CA SER A 53 12.98 6.92 -5.80
C SER A 53 12.47 6.09 -4.63
N PHE A 54 12.26 4.79 -4.84
CA PHE A 54 11.93 3.80 -3.81
C PHE A 54 12.12 2.38 -4.37
N SER A 55 12.08 1.39 -3.48
CA SER A 55 12.10 -0.02 -3.85
C SER A 55 10.94 -0.76 -3.18
N ILE A 56 10.45 -1.80 -3.84
CA ILE A 56 9.37 -2.68 -3.39
C ILE A 56 9.92 -4.10 -3.33
N GLN A 57 9.74 -4.77 -2.20
CA GLN A 57 10.20 -6.12 -2.00
C GLN A 57 9.22 -7.14 -2.62
N LYS A 58 9.71 -8.33 -2.88
CA LYS A 58 8.87 -9.44 -3.39
C LYS A 58 7.84 -9.86 -2.34
N GLY A 59 6.59 -9.96 -2.76
CA GLY A 59 5.47 -10.30 -1.88
C GLY A 59 4.92 -9.15 -1.04
N GLU A 60 5.54 -7.97 -1.13
CA GLU A 60 5.14 -6.77 -0.39
C GLU A 60 3.91 -6.10 -1.00
N THR A 61 3.06 -5.55 -0.16
CA THR A 61 2.04 -4.57 -0.53
C THR A 61 2.56 -3.16 -0.26
N PHE A 62 2.96 -2.48 -1.32
CA PHE A 62 3.46 -1.11 -1.28
C PHE A 62 2.37 -0.13 -1.67
N VAL A 63 2.02 0.79 -0.77
CA VAL A 63 0.96 1.77 -0.99
C VAL A 63 1.55 3.11 -1.41
N VAL A 64 0.99 3.69 -2.46
CA VAL A 64 1.26 5.06 -2.89
C VAL A 64 0.04 5.91 -2.56
N MET A 65 0.17 6.83 -1.61
CA MET A 65 -0.93 7.69 -1.19
C MET A 65 -0.64 9.17 -1.34
N GLY A 66 -1.66 10.00 -1.16
CA GLY A 66 -1.59 11.47 -1.24
C GLY A 66 -2.89 12.06 -1.77
N LEU A 67 -3.06 13.38 -1.72
CA LEU A 67 -4.24 14.08 -2.21
C LEU A 67 -4.43 13.95 -3.73
N SER A 68 -5.62 14.30 -4.22
CA SER A 68 -5.88 14.38 -5.66
C SER A 68 -4.88 15.31 -6.33
N GLY A 69 -4.37 14.92 -7.49
CA GLY A 69 -3.36 15.71 -8.22
C GLY A 69 -1.92 15.56 -7.74
N SER A 70 -1.62 14.80 -6.66
CA SER A 70 -0.24 14.62 -6.17
C SER A 70 0.67 13.77 -7.08
N GLY A 71 0.17 13.22 -8.20
CA GLY A 71 0.98 12.46 -9.16
C GLY A 71 0.93 10.93 -9.03
N LYS A 72 0.19 10.36 -8.06
CA LYS A 72 0.12 8.91 -7.77
C LYS A 72 -0.16 8.04 -9.01
N SER A 73 -1.29 8.28 -9.67
CA SER A 73 -1.67 7.50 -10.87
C SER A 73 -0.67 7.68 -12.00
N THR A 74 -0.05 8.85 -12.14
CA THR A 74 1.01 9.08 -13.12
C THR A 74 2.26 8.26 -12.78
N LEU A 75 2.69 8.27 -11.52
CA LEU A 75 3.84 7.47 -11.05
C LEU A 75 3.61 5.98 -11.33
N VAL A 76 2.47 5.43 -10.94
CA VAL A 76 2.17 4.00 -11.13
C VAL A 76 2.04 3.63 -12.60
N ARG A 77 1.51 4.54 -13.44
CA ARG A 77 1.52 4.37 -14.89
C ARG A 77 2.93 4.47 -15.49
N CYS A 78 3.85 5.20 -14.87
CA CYS A 78 5.27 5.16 -15.24
C CYS A 78 5.92 3.83 -14.81
N ILE A 79 5.61 3.29 -13.65
CA ILE A 79 6.10 1.97 -13.19
C ILE A 79 5.69 0.87 -14.17
N SER A 80 4.42 0.83 -14.57
CA SER A 80 3.90 -0.11 -15.58
C SER A 80 4.28 0.27 -17.02
N ARG A 81 4.94 1.41 -17.19
CA ARG A 81 5.28 2.04 -18.47
C ARG A 81 4.08 2.21 -19.41
N LEU A 82 2.86 2.33 -18.85
CA LEU A 82 1.69 2.80 -19.59
C LEU A 82 1.87 4.27 -20.01
N ILE A 83 2.62 5.02 -19.20
CA ILE A 83 3.13 6.34 -19.53
C ILE A 83 4.66 6.25 -19.49
N GLU A 84 5.33 6.71 -20.54
CA GLU A 84 6.79 6.75 -20.59
C GLU A 84 7.31 7.78 -19.57
N PRO A 85 8.19 7.42 -18.61
CA PRO A 85 8.86 8.41 -17.77
C PRO A 85 9.72 9.33 -18.63
N THR A 86 9.79 10.61 -18.27
CA THR A 86 10.65 11.58 -18.98
C THR A 86 12.13 11.32 -18.67
N SER A 87 12.44 10.91 -17.44
CA SER A 87 13.78 10.53 -16.97
C SER A 87 13.67 9.54 -15.81
N GLY A 88 14.79 8.91 -15.46
CA GLY A 88 14.88 7.91 -14.41
C GLY A 88 14.78 6.49 -14.95
N THR A 89 14.83 5.51 -14.06
CA THR A 89 14.79 4.08 -14.39
C THR A 89 13.78 3.34 -13.51
N VAL A 90 13.08 2.38 -14.11
CA VAL A 90 12.25 1.41 -13.42
C VAL A 90 12.84 0.03 -13.70
N LYS A 91 13.22 -0.69 -12.66
CA LYS A 91 13.66 -2.09 -12.78
C LYS A 91 12.62 -3.01 -12.17
N MET A 92 12.44 -4.18 -12.79
CA MET A 92 11.65 -5.31 -12.28
C MET A 92 12.52 -6.55 -12.40
N ASP A 93 12.76 -7.27 -11.29
CA ASP A 93 13.72 -8.38 -11.24
C ASP A 93 15.08 -8.01 -11.87
N ASP A 94 15.65 -6.85 -11.53
CA ASP A 94 16.88 -6.27 -12.09
C ASP A 94 16.85 -5.91 -13.58
N ILE A 95 15.76 -6.18 -14.30
CA ILE A 95 15.59 -5.83 -15.72
C ILE A 95 15.06 -4.39 -15.83
N ASP A 96 15.77 -3.54 -16.54
CA ASP A 96 15.38 -2.15 -16.79
C ASP A 96 14.20 -2.07 -17.77
N VAL A 97 13.00 -1.89 -17.21
CA VAL A 97 11.75 -1.80 -17.98
C VAL A 97 11.72 -0.58 -18.88
N THR A 98 12.42 0.51 -18.52
CA THR A 98 12.45 1.75 -19.30
C THR A 98 13.19 1.59 -20.65
N LYS A 99 14.04 0.56 -20.76
CA LYS A 99 14.80 0.25 -21.99
C LYS A 99 14.20 -0.88 -22.83
N MET A 100 13.14 -1.53 -22.35
CA MET A 100 12.49 -2.62 -23.09
C MET A 100 11.91 -2.14 -24.41
N SER A 101 12.01 -2.98 -25.43
CA SER A 101 11.26 -2.81 -26.68
C SER A 101 9.75 -3.00 -26.44
N ASN A 102 8.94 -2.54 -27.39
CA ASN A 102 7.48 -2.70 -27.29
C ASN A 102 7.05 -4.17 -27.18
N SER A 103 7.72 -5.10 -27.86
CA SER A 103 7.43 -6.53 -27.78
C SER A 103 7.74 -7.10 -26.40
N GLN A 104 8.89 -6.76 -25.81
CA GLN A 104 9.26 -7.17 -24.45
C GLN A 104 8.30 -6.60 -23.39
N LEU A 105 7.89 -5.33 -23.58
CA LEU A 105 6.95 -4.67 -22.69
C LEU A 105 5.54 -5.30 -22.76
N LEU A 106 5.09 -5.69 -23.96
CA LEU A 106 3.84 -6.44 -24.12
C LEU A 106 3.91 -7.81 -23.45
N ASP A 107 5.05 -8.49 -23.56
CA ASP A 107 5.25 -9.79 -22.90
C ASP A 107 5.25 -9.64 -21.37
N LEU A 108 5.96 -8.65 -20.83
CA LEU A 108 5.95 -8.31 -19.41
C LEU A 108 4.51 -8.09 -18.90
N ARG A 109 3.74 -7.24 -19.58
CA ARG A 109 2.35 -6.93 -19.21
C ARG A 109 1.40 -8.12 -19.34
N ARG A 110 1.63 -9.00 -20.33
CA ARG A 110 0.82 -10.21 -20.50
C ARG A 110 1.08 -11.24 -19.43
N ASN A 111 2.34 -11.41 -19.02
CA ASN A 111 2.75 -12.57 -18.25
C ASN A 111 3.09 -12.28 -16.79
N LYS A 112 3.57 -11.07 -16.47
CA LYS A 112 4.09 -10.76 -15.14
C LYS A 112 3.30 -9.72 -14.37
N MET A 113 2.46 -8.92 -15.05
CA MET A 113 1.80 -7.77 -14.43
C MET A 113 0.31 -7.74 -14.77
N SER A 114 -0.52 -7.39 -13.79
CA SER A 114 -1.92 -7.07 -14.00
C SER A 114 -2.32 -5.80 -13.29
N MET A 115 -3.36 -5.12 -13.81
CA MET A 115 -3.85 -3.87 -13.24
C MET A 115 -5.35 -3.94 -13.01
N VAL A 116 -5.77 -3.49 -11.82
CA VAL A 116 -7.16 -3.26 -11.43
C VAL A 116 -7.40 -1.76 -11.43
N PHE A 117 -8.38 -1.31 -12.21
CA PHE A 117 -8.68 0.11 -12.44
C PHE A 117 -9.80 0.60 -11.53
N GLN A 118 -9.81 1.90 -11.26
CA GLN A 118 -10.83 2.60 -10.48
C GLN A 118 -12.27 2.39 -11.00
N HIS A 119 -12.46 2.38 -12.31
CA HIS A 119 -13.75 2.21 -12.98
C HIS A 119 -13.94 0.79 -13.55
N PHE A 120 -13.56 -0.23 -12.79
CA PHE A 120 -13.69 -1.66 -13.10
C PHE A 120 -13.16 -2.09 -14.47
N GLY A 121 -13.30 -1.27 -15.52
CA GLY A 121 -12.83 -1.51 -16.89
C GLY A 121 -13.36 -2.82 -17.49
N LEU A 122 -14.59 -3.24 -17.13
CA LEU A 122 -15.22 -4.46 -17.63
C LEU A 122 -15.76 -4.23 -19.04
N PHE A 123 -15.72 -5.29 -19.85
CA PHE A 123 -16.33 -5.29 -21.18
C PHE A 123 -17.84 -5.51 -21.02
N PRO A 124 -18.70 -4.52 -21.37
CA PRO A 124 -20.13 -4.59 -21.11
C PRO A 124 -20.86 -5.64 -21.97
N HIS A 125 -20.26 -6.02 -23.08
CA HIS A 125 -20.78 -7.01 -24.04
C HIS A 125 -20.28 -8.44 -23.80
N ARG A 126 -19.45 -8.65 -22.76
CA ARG A 126 -18.94 -9.96 -22.35
C ARG A 126 -19.55 -10.37 -21.00
N THR A 127 -19.75 -11.66 -20.82
CA THR A 127 -20.19 -12.22 -19.54
C THR A 127 -19.09 -12.06 -18.46
N VAL A 128 -19.43 -12.33 -17.20
CA VAL A 128 -18.48 -12.37 -16.09
C VAL A 128 -17.32 -13.33 -16.41
N LEU A 129 -17.63 -14.55 -16.82
CA LEU A 129 -16.62 -15.55 -17.13
C LEU A 129 -15.69 -15.11 -18.28
N GLU A 130 -16.26 -14.51 -19.32
CA GLU A 130 -15.49 -14.00 -20.46
C GLU A 130 -14.64 -12.78 -20.08
N ASN A 131 -15.11 -11.92 -19.18
CA ASN A 131 -14.32 -10.83 -18.62
C ASN A 131 -13.11 -11.36 -17.84
N ILE A 132 -13.32 -12.35 -16.95
CA ILE A 132 -12.26 -12.97 -16.18
C ILE A 132 -11.23 -13.64 -17.09
N GLY A 133 -11.69 -14.41 -18.09
CA GLY A 133 -10.84 -15.14 -19.02
C GLY A 133 -10.16 -14.31 -20.10
N TYR A 134 -10.42 -13.00 -20.18
CA TYR A 134 -9.91 -12.15 -21.27
C TYR A 134 -8.38 -12.10 -21.33
N GLY A 135 -7.71 -11.97 -20.21
CA GLY A 135 -6.24 -11.96 -20.17
C GLY A 135 -5.62 -13.27 -20.68
N LEU A 136 -6.25 -14.41 -20.36
CA LEU A 136 -5.85 -15.73 -20.86
C LEU A 136 -6.14 -15.88 -22.37
N GLU A 137 -7.21 -15.25 -22.86
CA GLU A 137 -7.51 -15.18 -24.30
C GLU A 137 -6.40 -14.45 -25.07
N ILE A 138 -5.98 -13.28 -24.56
CA ILE A 138 -4.87 -12.50 -25.15
C ILE A 138 -3.54 -13.27 -25.14
N ARG A 139 -3.35 -14.17 -24.16
CA ARG A 139 -2.18 -15.08 -24.11
C ARG A 139 -2.28 -16.24 -25.09
N GLY A 140 -3.43 -16.43 -25.76
CA GLY A 140 -3.65 -17.55 -26.68
C GLY A 140 -3.92 -18.90 -25.98
N SER A 141 -4.34 -18.89 -24.71
CA SER A 141 -4.68 -20.11 -23.97
C SER A 141 -5.89 -20.83 -24.60
N LYS A 142 -5.89 -22.17 -24.58
CA LYS A 142 -6.99 -22.98 -25.07
C LYS A 142 -8.29 -22.68 -24.31
N LYS A 143 -9.44 -22.77 -25.00
CA LYS A 143 -10.75 -22.40 -24.45
C LYS A 143 -11.06 -23.13 -23.13
N ASP A 144 -10.85 -24.43 -23.08
CA ASP A 144 -11.15 -25.24 -21.90
C ASP A 144 -10.33 -24.79 -20.69
N MET A 145 -9.01 -24.60 -20.86
CA MET A 145 -8.13 -24.08 -19.82
C MET A 145 -8.54 -22.67 -19.35
N ARG A 146 -9.02 -21.81 -20.26
CA ARG A 146 -9.52 -20.47 -19.89
C ARG A 146 -10.75 -20.58 -19.01
N VAL A 147 -11.71 -21.44 -19.40
CA VAL A 147 -12.95 -21.65 -18.65
C VAL A 147 -12.62 -22.20 -17.26
N ASP A 148 -11.81 -23.25 -17.17
CA ASP A 148 -11.45 -23.88 -15.90
C ASP A 148 -10.78 -22.88 -14.96
N LYS A 149 -9.76 -22.13 -15.45
CA LYS A 149 -9.06 -21.13 -14.63
C LYS A 149 -9.96 -19.98 -14.26
N SER A 150 -10.81 -19.52 -15.16
CA SER A 150 -11.77 -18.45 -14.88
C SER A 150 -12.80 -18.85 -13.82
N MET A 151 -13.28 -20.10 -13.85
CA MET A 151 -14.19 -20.64 -12.84
C MET A 151 -13.51 -20.80 -11.47
N GLU A 152 -12.24 -21.23 -11.44
CA GLU A 152 -11.45 -21.30 -10.20
C GLU A 152 -11.37 -19.92 -9.52
N VAL A 153 -10.97 -18.90 -10.29
CA VAL A 153 -10.78 -17.55 -9.75
C VAL A 153 -12.12 -16.87 -9.42
N LEU A 154 -13.18 -17.14 -10.22
CA LEU A 154 -14.53 -16.67 -9.95
C LEU A 154 -15.03 -17.14 -8.57
N LYS A 155 -14.79 -18.41 -8.23
CA LYS A 155 -15.10 -18.96 -6.90
C LYS A 155 -14.24 -18.33 -5.81
N MET A 156 -12.94 -18.08 -6.09
CA MET A 156 -12.01 -17.45 -5.14
C MET A 156 -12.50 -16.07 -4.70
N VAL A 157 -13.12 -15.30 -5.61
CA VAL A 157 -13.66 -13.95 -5.30
C VAL A 157 -15.16 -13.99 -4.90
N GLY A 158 -15.71 -15.15 -4.58
CA GLY A 158 -17.07 -15.29 -4.07
C GLY A 158 -18.20 -14.96 -5.07
N LEU A 159 -17.97 -15.19 -6.36
CA LEU A 159 -18.96 -14.94 -7.44
C LEU A 159 -19.52 -16.24 -8.06
N ASP A 160 -19.49 -17.36 -7.32
CA ASP A 160 -20.05 -18.63 -7.83
C ASP A 160 -21.53 -18.46 -8.18
N GLY A 161 -21.93 -18.98 -9.34
CA GLY A 161 -23.28 -18.82 -9.89
C GLY A 161 -23.46 -17.62 -10.85
N TRP A 162 -22.53 -16.66 -10.88
CA TRP A 162 -22.64 -15.43 -11.67
C TRP A 162 -21.90 -15.47 -13.02
N GLN A 163 -21.35 -16.62 -13.41
CA GLN A 163 -20.48 -16.77 -14.59
C GLN A 163 -21.11 -16.31 -15.91
N ASN A 164 -22.42 -16.46 -16.07
CA ASN A 164 -23.16 -16.15 -17.30
C ASN A 164 -23.79 -14.74 -17.32
N ASN A 165 -23.71 -14.01 -16.20
CA ASN A 165 -24.27 -12.66 -16.11
C ASN A 165 -23.37 -11.63 -16.81
N TYR A 166 -23.95 -10.50 -17.18
CA TYR A 166 -23.26 -9.36 -17.76
C TYR A 166 -22.96 -8.30 -16.67
N PRO A 167 -21.95 -7.43 -16.87
CA PRO A 167 -21.60 -6.39 -15.90
C PRO A 167 -22.76 -5.52 -15.43
N ARG A 168 -23.71 -5.18 -16.31
CA ARG A 168 -24.91 -4.38 -15.99
C ARG A 168 -25.86 -5.04 -14.98
N GLU A 169 -25.76 -6.34 -14.78
CA GLU A 169 -26.59 -7.12 -13.87
C GLU A 169 -25.95 -7.25 -12.46
N LEU A 170 -24.76 -6.66 -12.27
CA LEU A 170 -23.97 -6.76 -11.06
C LEU A 170 -23.97 -5.45 -10.26
N SER A 171 -23.94 -5.57 -8.93
CA SER A 171 -23.63 -4.42 -8.07
C SER A 171 -22.19 -3.90 -8.28
N GLY A 172 -21.88 -2.67 -7.83
CA GLY A 172 -20.52 -2.11 -7.93
C GLY A 172 -19.45 -2.99 -7.27
N GLY A 173 -19.73 -3.54 -6.08
CA GLY A 173 -18.84 -4.47 -5.41
C GLY A 173 -18.62 -5.76 -6.19
N MET A 174 -19.67 -6.32 -6.80
CA MET A 174 -19.54 -7.51 -7.67
C MET A 174 -18.72 -7.19 -8.92
N GLN A 175 -18.92 -6.03 -9.54
CA GLN A 175 -18.11 -5.60 -10.69
C GLN A 175 -16.62 -5.47 -10.30
N GLN A 176 -16.32 -4.96 -9.09
CA GLN A 176 -14.96 -4.88 -8.58
C GLN A 176 -14.35 -6.28 -8.39
N ARG A 177 -15.12 -7.23 -7.83
CA ARG A 177 -14.70 -8.64 -7.71
C ARG A 177 -14.40 -9.26 -9.09
N VAL A 178 -15.18 -8.97 -10.11
CA VAL A 178 -14.88 -9.40 -11.50
C VAL A 178 -13.59 -8.78 -12.02
N GLY A 179 -13.35 -7.49 -11.75
CA GLY A 179 -12.10 -6.81 -12.10
C GLY A 179 -10.87 -7.42 -11.43
N LEU A 180 -10.99 -7.73 -10.13
CA LEU A 180 -9.97 -8.45 -9.35
C LEU A 180 -9.75 -9.86 -9.91
N ALA A 181 -10.81 -10.63 -10.13
CA ALA A 181 -10.73 -11.97 -10.70
C ALA A 181 -10.05 -11.99 -12.08
N ARG A 182 -10.37 -11.02 -12.95
CA ARG A 182 -9.69 -10.85 -14.24
C ARG A 182 -8.20 -10.62 -14.09
N ALA A 183 -7.80 -9.81 -13.11
CA ALA A 183 -6.39 -9.54 -12.84
C ALA A 183 -5.67 -10.79 -12.29
N LEU A 184 -6.33 -11.58 -11.44
CA LEU A 184 -5.78 -12.81 -10.85
C LEU A 184 -5.73 -13.99 -11.82
N ALA A 185 -6.67 -14.08 -12.78
CA ALA A 185 -6.79 -15.22 -13.69
C ALA A 185 -5.52 -15.49 -14.51
N VAL A 186 -4.76 -14.44 -14.80
CA VAL A 186 -3.49 -14.54 -15.51
C VAL A 186 -2.30 -14.91 -14.62
N ASP A 187 -2.53 -15.13 -13.33
CA ASP A 187 -1.51 -15.49 -12.33
C ASP A 187 -0.27 -14.57 -12.38
N PRO A 188 -0.45 -13.24 -12.17
CA PRO A 188 0.63 -12.27 -12.30
C PRO A 188 1.57 -12.32 -11.08
N GLU A 189 2.82 -11.93 -11.28
CA GLU A 189 3.77 -11.72 -10.19
C GLU A 189 3.57 -10.37 -9.49
N ILE A 190 3.07 -9.37 -10.25
CA ILE A 190 2.85 -7.99 -9.81
C ILE A 190 1.40 -7.59 -10.07
N LEU A 191 0.72 -7.14 -9.03
CA LEU A 191 -0.63 -6.59 -9.10
C LEU A 191 -0.59 -5.08 -8.83
N ILE A 192 -1.20 -4.30 -9.71
CA ILE A 192 -1.32 -2.85 -9.57
C ILE A 192 -2.78 -2.48 -9.37
N PHE A 193 -3.07 -1.69 -8.33
CA PHE A 193 -4.40 -1.21 -8.00
C PHE A 193 -4.44 0.32 -8.07
N ASP A 194 -5.22 0.87 -8.99
CA ASP A 194 -5.39 2.33 -9.14
C ASP A 194 -6.72 2.74 -8.50
N GLU A 195 -6.72 3.12 -7.23
CA GLU A 195 -7.87 3.50 -6.40
C GLU A 195 -9.05 2.50 -6.49
N PRO A 196 -8.82 1.20 -6.22
CA PRO A 196 -9.79 0.17 -6.58
C PRO A 196 -11.10 0.25 -5.80
N PHE A 197 -11.13 0.89 -4.64
CA PHE A 197 -12.30 0.92 -3.76
C PHE A 197 -12.98 2.31 -3.66
N SER A 198 -12.49 3.31 -4.39
CA SER A 198 -12.99 4.69 -4.31
C SER A 198 -14.45 4.84 -4.74
N ALA A 199 -14.93 3.99 -5.64
CA ALA A 199 -16.31 4.00 -6.16
C ALA A 199 -17.29 3.14 -5.34
N LEU A 200 -16.84 2.52 -4.24
CA LEU A 200 -17.65 1.64 -3.41
C LEU A 200 -18.18 2.37 -2.16
N ASP A 201 -19.36 1.97 -1.71
CA ASP A 201 -19.89 2.41 -0.42
C ASP A 201 -19.04 1.88 0.75
N PRO A 202 -19.09 2.50 1.95
CA PRO A 202 -18.17 2.18 3.04
C PRO A 202 -18.23 0.73 3.53
N LEU A 203 -19.40 0.10 3.50
CA LEU A 203 -19.57 -1.29 3.97
C LEU A 203 -18.91 -2.27 2.99
N ILE A 204 -19.27 -2.17 1.71
CA ILE A 204 -18.71 -3.00 0.64
C ILE A 204 -17.19 -2.78 0.52
N ARG A 205 -16.72 -1.54 0.68
CA ARG A 205 -15.29 -1.23 0.69
C ARG A 205 -14.55 -2.03 1.76
N ARG A 206 -15.05 -2.07 3.00
CA ARG A 206 -14.44 -2.86 4.08
C ARG A 206 -14.39 -4.35 3.76
N GLU A 207 -15.50 -4.91 3.27
CA GLU A 207 -15.58 -6.31 2.86
C GLU A 207 -14.55 -6.64 1.77
N MET A 208 -14.43 -5.78 0.76
CA MET A 208 -13.49 -5.97 -0.35
C MET A 208 -12.03 -5.87 0.10
N GLN A 209 -11.71 -4.97 1.03
CA GLN A 209 -10.38 -4.87 1.64
C GLN A 209 -10.03 -6.15 2.40
N ASP A 210 -10.94 -6.65 3.26
CA ASP A 210 -10.73 -7.88 4.05
C ASP A 210 -10.55 -9.09 3.14
N GLU A 211 -11.29 -9.16 2.03
CA GLU A 211 -11.17 -10.20 1.04
C GLU A 211 -9.82 -10.13 0.29
N LEU A 212 -9.40 -8.94 -0.12
CA LEU A 212 -8.11 -8.75 -0.77
C LEU A 212 -6.95 -9.14 0.15
N LEU A 213 -7.01 -8.81 1.45
CA LEU A 213 -6.01 -9.24 2.44
C LEU A 213 -5.94 -10.77 2.55
N LYS A 214 -7.09 -11.45 2.63
CA LYS A 214 -7.13 -12.94 2.65
C LYS A 214 -6.56 -13.56 1.38
N ILE A 215 -6.78 -12.94 0.24
CA ILE A 215 -6.20 -13.37 -1.04
C ILE A 215 -4.69 -13.16 -1.03
N GLN A 216 -4.21 -12.01 -0.54
CA GLN A 216 -2.78 -11.69 -0.43
C GLN A 216 -2.05 -12.63 0.51
N GLU A 217 -2.61 -12.97 1.66
CA GLU A 217 -2.05 -13.98 2.59
C GLU A 217 -1.78 -15.33 1.91
N LYS A 218 -2.66 -15.73 0.99
CA LYS A 218 -2.54 -17.01 0.26
C LYS A 218 -1.59 -16.93 -0.92
N LEU A 219 -1.65 -15.83 -1.68
CA LEU A 219 -0.95 -15.73 -2.97
C LEU A 219 0.44 -15.09 -2.85
N GLN A 220 0.68 -14.25 -1.82
CA GLN A 220 1.94 -13.56 -1.56
C GLN A 220 2.49 -12.84 -2.80
N ARG A 221 1.60 -12.12 -3.53
CA ARG A 221 1.97 -11.36 -4.72
C ARG A 221 2.51 -9.99 -4.35
N THR A 222 3.43 -9.46 -5.16
CA THR A 222 3.87 -8.08 -5.00
C THR A 222 2.75 -7.16 -5.46
N MET A 223 2.32 -6.24 -4.60
CA MET A 223 1.22 -5.32 -4.88
C MET A 223 1.68 -3.87 -4.84
N VAL A 224 1.25 -3.08 -5.83
CA VAL A 224 1.35 -1.62 -5.81
C VAL A 224 -0.07 -1.07 -5.74
N PHE A 225 -0.38 -0.40 -4.65
CA PHE A 225 -1.74 0.02 -4.32
C PHE A 225 -1.83 1.54 -4.23
N ILE A 226 -2.72 2.17 -5.00
CA ILE A 226 -2.96 3.61 -4.91
C ILE A 226 -4.23 3.88 -4.12
N THR A 227 -4.15 4.79 -3.19
CA THR A 227 -5.31 5.34 -2.47
C THR A 227 -5.09 6.79 -2.06
N HIS A 228 -6.17 7.49 -1.75
CA HIS A 228 -6.15 8.78 -1.06
C HIS A 228 -6.64 8.67 0.40
N ASP A 229 -7.05 7.48 0.83
CA ASP A 229 -7.53 7.18 2.18
C ASP A 229 -6.39 6.59 3.02
N PHE A 230 -6.00 7.30 4.09
CA PHE A 230 -4.88 6.89 4.92
C PHE A 230 -5.19 5.64 5.76
N LEU A 231 -6.44 5.48 6.23
CA LEU A 231 -6.84 4.27 6.96
C LEU A 231 -6.77 3.05 6.05
N GLU A 232 -7.13 3.20 4.78
CA GLU A 232 -6.95 2.16 3.77
C GLU A 232 -5.47 1.84 3.57
N ALA A 233 -4.61 2.86 3.45
CA ALA A 233 -3.16 2.68 3.31
C ALA A 233 -2.56 1.91 4.50
N ILE A 234 -2.94 2.26 5.72
CA ILE A 234 -2.51 1.57 6.95
C ILE A 234 -2.97 0.10 6.98
N LYS A 235 -4.21 -0.14 6.55
CA LYS A 235 -4.80 -1.49 6.58
C LYS A 235 -4.17 -2.42 5.55
N MET A 236 -3.87 -1.90 4.36
CA MET A 236 -3.41 -2.68 3.22
C MET A 236 -1.90 -2.78 3.10
N GLY A 237 -1.15 -1.73 3.51
CA GLY A 237 0.26 -1.58 3.18
C GLY A 237 1.22 -2.18 4.20
N ASP A 238 2.27 -2.82 3.70
CA ASP A 238 3.49 -3.09 4.46
C ASP A 238 4.37 -1.85 4.53
N HIS A 239 4.50 -1.11 3.41
CA HIS A 239 5.08 0.23 3.34
C HIS A 239 4.15 1.19 2.61
N ILE A 240 4.26 2.46 2.99
CA ILE A 240 3.48 3.56 2.41
C ILE A 240 4.43 4.64 1.93
N ALA A 241 4.26 5.09 0.68
CA ALA A 241 4.87 6.29 0.15
C ALA A 241 3.83 7.42 0.09
N ILE A 242 4.05 8.50 0.81
CA ILE A 242 3.16 9.67 0.82
C ILE A 242 3.66 10.66 -0.23
N MET A 243 2.81 10.95 -1.23
CA MET A 243 3.13 11.89 -2.31
C MET A 243 2.45 13.24 -2.09
N LYS A 244 3.25 14.29 -2.32
CA LYS A 244 2.81 15.68 -2.35
C LYS A 244 3.43 16.37 -3.56
N ASP A 245 2.61 17.05 -4.35
CA ASP A 245 3.08 17.86 -5.48
C ASP A 245 4.13 17.13 -6.38
N GLY A 246 3.85 15.87 -6.75
CA GLY A 246 4.73 15.07 -7.61
C GLY A 246 5.97 14.50 -6.94
N GLU A 247 6.26 14.81 -5.71
CA GLU A 247 7.40 14.30 -4.92
C GLU A 247 6.93 13.30 -3.87
N VAL A 248 7.84 12.46 -3.39
CA VAL A 248 7.61 11.60 -2.22
C VAL A 248 8.07 12.35 -0.97
N SER A 249 7.13 12.67 -0.08
CA SER A 249 7.42 13.33 1.19
C SER A 249 8.04 12.35 2.17
N GLN A 250 7.41 11.19 2.35
CA GLN A 250 7.89 10.15 3.29
C GLN A 250 7.60 8.75 2.73
N VAL A 251 8.51 7.81 3.01
CA VAL A 251 8.30 6.36 2.84
C VAL A 251 8.59 5.70 4.17
N GLY A 252 7.75 4.76 4.57
CA GLY A 252 7.94 3.97 5.80
C GLY A 252 6.82 2.96 6.00
N THR A 253 6.94 2.15 7.03
CA THR A 253 5.84 1.31 7.51
C THR A 253 4.71 2.20 8.05
N PRO A 254 3.45 1.72 8.09
CA PRO A 254 2.35 2.45 8.71
C PRO A 254 2.71 2.98 10.10
N GLU A 255 3.37 2.17 10.91
CA GLU A 255 3.79 2.52 12.25
C GLU A 255 4.85 3.64 12.30
N GLU A 256 5.85 3.56 11.42
CA GLU A 256 6.90 4.60 11.34
C GLU A 256 6.33 5.96 10.93
N ILE A 257 5.38 5.97 10.00
CA ILE A 257 4.73 7.20 9.53
C ILE A 257 3.89 7.83 10.64
N VAL A 258 3.11 7.02 11.37
CA VAL A 258 2.25 7.51 12.45
C VAL A 258 3.06 7.94 13.68
N ALA A 259 4.15 7.21 14.00
CA ALA A 259 5.00 7.55 15.13
C ALA A 259 5.90 8.78 14.87
N ASN A 260 6.39 8.93 13.63
CA ASN A 260 7.39 9.94 13.27
C ASN A 260 7.05 10.60 11.93
N PRO A 261 5.99 11.43 11.86
CA PRO A 261 5.65 12.14 10.64
C PRO A 261 6.73 13.16 10.30
N LYS A 262 7.23 13.14 9.05
CA LYS A 262 8.38 13.93 8.59
C LYS A 262 8.09 15.43 8.51
N ASP A 263 6.87 15.78 8.13
CA ASP A 263 6.46 17.17 7.95
C ASP A 263 4.97 17.35 8.33
N GLN A 264 4.49 18.60 8.34
CA GLN A 264 3.11 18.93 8.70
C GLN A 264 2.10 18.25 7.77
N TYR A 265 2.40 18.12 6.48
CA TYR A 265 1.51 17.46 5.52
C TYR A 265 1.28 15.98 5.87
N VAL A 266 2.32 15.28 6.28
CA VAL A 266 2.21 13.88 6.75
C VAL A 266 1.48 13.83 8.09
N LYS A 267 1.75 14.79 9.00
CA LYS A 267 1.08 14.88 10.31
C LYS A 267 -0.43 15.04 10.15
N ASP A 268 -0.87 15.88 9.20
CA ASP A 268 -2.29 16.11 8.94
C ASP A 268 -3.04 14.81 8.55
N PHE A 269 -2.39 13.89 7.82
CA PHE A 269 -2.97 12.57 7.54
C PHE A 269 -3.05 11.67 8.78
N CYS A 270 -2.16 11.88 9.74
CA CYS A 270 -2.09 11.06 10.95
C CYS A 270 -3.05 11.51 12.06
N GLU A 271 -3.68 12.69 11.94
CA GLU A 271 -4.54 13.26 12.99
C GLU A 271 -5.72 12.35 13.32
N ASP A 272 -6.45 11.89 12.30
CA ASP A 272 -7.65 11.06 12.49
C ASP A 272 -7.35 9.57 12.69
N VAL A 273 -6.08 9.17 12.76
CA VAL A 273 -5.70 7.76 12.90
C VAL A 273 -5.84 7.31 14.34
N PRO A 274 -6.58 6.23 14.63
CA PRO A 274 -6.57 5.62 15.94
C PRO A 274 -5.20 4.99 16.24
N LYS A 275 -4.30 5.78 16.84
CA LYS A 275 -2.88 5.43 17.07
C LYS A 275 -2.71 4.10 17.78
N TYR A 276 -3.62 3.75 18.70
CA TYR A 276 -3.61 2.46 19.42
C TYR A 276 -3.73 1.23 18.51
N LYS A 277 -4.35 1.39 17.32
CA LYS A 277 -4.45 0.30 16.32
C LYS A 277 -3.18 0.12 15.50
N VAL A 278 -2.36 1.14 15.40
CA VAL A 278 -1.19 1.17 14.52
C VAL A 278 0.09 0.94 15.31
N LEU A 279 0.24 1.61 16.45
CA LEU A 279 1.46 1.58 17.25
C LEU A 279 1.60 0.28 18.06
N SER A 280 2.84 -0.19 18.19
CA SER A 280 3.24 -1.31 19.02
C SER A 280 3.73 -0.84 20.39
N ALA A 281 3.82 -1.78 21.33
CA ALA A 281 4.34 -1.57 22.66
C ALA A 281 5.72 -0.89 22.66
N GLY A 282 6.62 -1.33 21.77
CA GLY A 282 7.97 -0.79 21.65
C GLY A 282 8.04 0.66 21.19
N LYS A 283 6.99 1.19 20.54
CA LYS A 283 6.95 2.59 20.08
C LYS A 283 6.40 3.57 21.12
N VAL A 284 5.66 3.06 22.10
CA VAL A 284 5.01 3.88 23.14
C VAL A 284 5.59 3.68 24.54
N MET A 285 6.48 2.70 24.70
CA MET A 285 7.15 2.43 25.97
C MET A 285 8.09 3.58 26.38
N ARG A 286 8.27 3.75 27.69
CA ARG A 286 9.36 4.53 28.27
C ARG A 286 10.58 3.64 28.44
N THR A 287 11.75 4.13 28.05
CA THR A 287 13.02 3.39 28.20
C THR A 287 13.59 3.51 29.62
N ASP A 288 13.21 4.55 30.37
CA ASP A 288 13.59 4.76 31.78
C ASP A 288 12.66 3.96 32.68
N CYS A 289 13.02 2.69 32.90
CA CYS A 289 12.25 1.80 33.79
C CYS A 289 12.43 2.19 35.25
N CYS A 290 11.33 2.24 36.01
CA CYS A 290 11.37 2.41 37.46
C CYS A 290 11.97 1.18 38.15
N ASP A 291 12.38 1.33 39.42
CA ASP A 291 12.99 0.23 40.18
C ASP A 291 11.97 -0.91 40.44
N GLU A 292 10.68 -0.62 40.51
CA GLU A 292 9.64 -1.61 40.64
C GLU A 292 9.54 -2.49 39.39
N THR A 293 9.63 -1.89 38.19
CA THR A 293 9.63 -2.61 36.89
C THR A 293 10.87 -3.50 36.77
N LYS A 294 12.04 -3.04 37.17
CA LYS A 294 13.28 -3.85 37.20
C LYS A 294 13.15 -5.04 38.15
N ASN A 295 12.50 -4.84 39.31
CA ASN A 295 12.25 -5.91 40.26
C ASN A 295 11.21 -6.93 39.75
N LEU A 296 10.17 -6.48 39.05
CA LEU A 296 9.17 -7.36 38.41
C LEU A 296 9.81 -8.21 37.31
N PHE A 297 10.67 -7.61 36.49
CA PHE A 297 11.41 -8.32 35.46
C PHE A 297 12.30 -9.43 36.05
N SER A 298 13.00 -9.18 37.15
CA SER A 298 13.83 -10.17 37.83
C SER A 298 13.05 -11.40 38.33
N LYS A 299 11.75 -11.28 38.52
CA LYS A 299 10.84 -12.37 38.96
C LYS A 299 10.20 -13.15 37.80
N LYS A 300 10.63 -12.93 36.53
CA LYS A 300 10.06 -13.59 35.32
C LYS A 300 8.53 -13.45 35.19
N THR A 301 7.99 -12.31 35.60
CA THR A 301 6.58 -11.99 35.38
C THR A 301 6.31 -11.65 33.92
N ASP A 302 5.07 -11.86 33.46
CA ASP A 302 4.62 -11.72 32.09
C ASP A 302 5.16 -10.47 31.39
N CYS A 303 6.10 -10.68 30.46
CA CYS A 303 6.59 -9.63 29.58
C CYS A 303 5.64 -9.41 28.40
N ILE A 304 5.53 -8.16 27.98
CA ILE A 304 4.85 -7.77 26.74
C ILE A 304 5.93 -7.71 25.65
N MET A 305 5.67 -8.35 24.51
CA MET A 305 6.58 -8.25 23.37
C MET A 305 6.50 -6.85 22.75
N ASP A 306 7.64 -6.27 22.38
CA ASP A 306 7.77 -4.93 21.82
C ASP A 306 6.97 -4.73 20.51
N ASN A 307 6.81 -5.80 19.72
CA ASN A 307 6.06 -5.81 18.46
C ASN A 307 4.54 -5.96 18.63
N LEU A 308 4.04 -6.16 19.86
CA LEU A 308 2.62 -6.35 20.11
C LEU A 308 1.87 -5.02 19.97
N LYS A 309 0.77 -5.00 19.19
CA LYS A 309 -0.06 -3.80 19.00
C LYS A 309 -0.76 -3.38 20.31
N ILE A 310 -0.86 -2.07 20.53
CA ILE A 310 -1.52 -1.50 21.73
C ILE A 310 -2.97 -1.96 21.81
N GLU A 311 -3.70 -2.04 20.69
CA GLU A 311 -5.08 -2.57 20.65
C GLU A 311 -5.21 -3.94 21.33
N THR A 312 -4.24 -4.84 21.11
CA THR A 312 -4.22 -6.17 21.72
C THR A 312 -3.85 -6.14 23.21
N LEU A 313 -3.21 -5.06 23.65
CA LEU A 313 -2.81 -4.88 25.04
C LEU A 313 -3.89 -4.27 25.92
N ILE A 314 -4.88 -3.57 25.35
CA ILE A 314 -5.89 -2.83 26.10
C ILE A 314 -6.60 -3.74 27.10
N ASP A 315 -7.08 -4.91 26.67
CA ASP A 315 -7.78 -5.87 27.54
C ASP A 315 -6.86 -6.36 28.67
N LYS A 316 -5.58 -6.64 28.37
CA LYS A 316 -4.60 -7.06 29.36
C LYS A 316 -4.22 -5.96 30.36
N LEU A 317 -4.23 -4.70 29.91
CA LEU A 317 -3.91 -3.55 30.76
C LEU A 317 -5.09 -3.14 31.66
N VAL A 318 -6.32 -3.35 31.20
CA VAL A 318 -7.53 -3.08 31.99
C VAL A 318 -7.68 -4.09 33.14
N ASP A 319 -7.37 -5.37 32.87
CA ASP A 319 -7.52 -6.46 33.85
C ASP A 319 -6.34 -6.59 34.81
N SER A 320 -5.23 -5.88 34.57
CA SER A 320 -4.05 -6.00 35.43
C SER A 320 -4.07 -4.97 36.55
N ASP A 321 -3.98 -5.42 37.82
CA ASP A 321 -3.69 -4.56 38.99
C ASP A 321 -2.24 -3.98 38.94
N LYS A 322 -1.43 -4.37 37.96
CA LYS A 322 -0.04 -3.94 37.82
C LYS A 322 0.07 -2.61 37.10
N SER A 323 0.68 -1.65 37.75
CA SER A 323 0.77 -0.26 37.27
C SER A 323 1.66 -0.09 36.03
N TYR A 324 2.64 -1.00 35.78
CA TYR A 324 3.65 -0.85 34.72
C TYR A 324 3.94 -2.20 34.03
N PRO A 325 3.32 -2.48 32.88
CA PRO A 325 3.64 -3.66 32.11
C PRO A 325 5.05 -3.55 31.52
N VAL A 326 5.83 -4.60 31.69
CA VAL A 326 7.21 -4.73 31.24
C VAL A 326 7.27 -5.07 29.76
N VAL A 327 8.06 -4.36 28.95
CA VAL A 327 8.27 -4.61 27.53
C VAL A 327 9.61 -5.27 27.29
N CYS A 328 9.61 -6.38 26.53
CA CYS A 328 10.80 -7.15 26.21
C CYS A 328 10.91 -7.37 24.70
N ASN A 329 12.16 -7.60 24.24
CA ASN A 329 12.41 -8.06 22.87
C ASN A 329 12.18 -9.59 22.73
N GLU A 330 12.36 -10.12 21.52
CA GLU A 330 12.23 -11.53 21.21
C GLU A 330 13.25 -12.42 21.96
N THR A 331 14.39 -11.85 22.39
CA THR A 331 15.42 -12.55 23.18
C THR A 331 15.11 -12.53 24.68
N GLY A 332 14.08 -11.79 25.09
CA GLY A 332 13.63 -11.66 26.47
C GLY A 332 14.37 -10.59 27.27
N ASP A 333 15.11 -9.69 26.62
CA ASP A 333 15.76 -8.58 27.27
C ASP A 333 14.77 -7.45 27.56
N LEU A 334 14.89 -6.80 28.72
CA LEU A 334 14.07 -5.68 29.11
C LEU A 334 14.37 -4.46 28.22
N LEU A 335 13.35 -3.94 27.54
CA LEU A 335 13.45 -2.75 26.70
C LEU A 335 12.89 -1.50 27.40
N GLY A 336 11.80 -1.67 28.16
CA GLY A 336 11.11 -0.54 28.76
C GLY A 336 9.88 -0.92 29.55
N GLU A 337 9.08 0.08 29.87
CA GLU A 337 7.78 -0.06 30.53
C GLU A 337 6.70 0.77 29.84
N ILE A 338 5.44 0.31 29.88
CA ILE A 338 4.30 1.05 29.37
C ILE A 338 3.54 1.69 30.54
N ASP A 339 3.44 3.01 30.49
CA ASP A 339 2.59 3.76 31.40
C ASP A 339 1.12 3.66 30.96
N ARG A 340 0.24 3.30 31.88
CA ARG A 340 -1.21 3.21 31.66
C ARG A 340 -1.79 4.54 31.16
N SER A 341 -1.26 5.68 31.61
CA SER A 341 -1.69 7.00 31.16
C SER A 341 -1.46 7.22 29.65
N ILE A 342 -0.34 6.73 29.11
CA ILE A 342 -0.03 6.80 27.66
C ILE A 342 -1.07 6.01 26.85
N VAL A 343 -1.45 4.82 27.32
CA VAL A 343 -2.46 3.99 26.64
C VAL A 343 -3.84 4.66 26.68
N ILE A 344 -4.20 5.26 27.81
CA ILE A 344 -5.45 6.01 27.96
C ILE A 344 -5.43 7.23 27.00
N CYS A 345 -4.35 7.99 26.96
CA CYS A 345 -4.19 9.09 25.99
C CYS A 345 -4.38 8.62 24.55
N LEU A 346 -3.78 7.49 24.15
CA LEU A 346 -3.89 6.95 22.81
C LEU A 346 -5.32 6.50 22.44
N LEU A 347 -6.15 6.15 23.44
CA LEU A 347 -7.55 5.78 23.25
C LEU A 347 -8.46 7.00 23.05
N TYR A 348 -8.14 8.11 23.72
CA TYR A 348 -8.96 9.32 23.69
C TYR A 348 -8.50 10.36 22.66
N THR A 349 -7.46 10.09 21.87
CA THR A 349 -6.95 11.03 20.87
C THR A 349 -7.83 11.12 19.64
N SER A 350 -8.87 11.96 19.73
CA SER A 350 -9.12 12.96 18.69
C SER A 350 -8.88 14.39 19.18
N ASP A 351 -8.83 14.62 20.54
CA ASP A 351 -8.71 15.99 21.10
C ASP A 351 -7.59 16.18 22.15
N ALA A 352 -6.87 15.13 22.55
CA ALA A 352 -5.93 15.18 23.68
C ALA A 352 -4.44 15.10 23.31
N ALA A 353 -4.07 15.20 22.03
CA ALA A 353 -2.67 15.12 21.61
C ALA A 353 -1.81 16.30 22.15
N ASP A 354 -2.42 17.45 22.41
CA ASP A 354 -1.73 18.65 22.92
C ASP A 354 -1.43 18.61 24.42
N GLU A 355 -2.08 17.72 25.18
CA GLU A 355 -1.84 17.59 26.62
C GLU A 355 -0.76 16.57 26.98
N CYS A 356 -0.44 15.62 26.09
CA CYS A 356 0.56 14.57 26.37
C CYS A 356 2.02 15.01 26.14
N ASP A 357 2.28 16.06 25.37
CA ASP A 357 3.63 16.62 25.17
C ASP A 357 4.13 17.49 26.34
N SER A 358 3.31 17.66 27.39
CA SER A 358 3.62 18.50 28.56
C SER A 358 3.80 17.72 29.88
N VAL A 359 3.88 16.36 29.83
CA VAL A 359 4.13 15.54 31.05
C VAL A 359 5.47 14.83 31.00
#